data_254d57b37384cad93dcaecebbb0283cc
#
_entry.id   254d57b37384cad93dcaecebbb0283cc
#
_cell.length_a   1.000
_cell.length_b   1.000
_cell.length_c   1.000
_cell.angle_alpha   90.00
_cell.angle_beta   90.00
_cell.angle_gamma   90.00
#
_symmetry.space_group_name_H-M   'P 1'
#
loop_
_entity.id
_entity.type
_entity.pdbx_description
1 polymer ?
#
loop_
_entity_poly.entity_id
_entity_poly.type
_entity_poly.pdbx_seq_one_letter_code
_entity_poly.pdbx_strand_id
1 'polypeptide(L)'
;MKMKIRITVAALLFAVSAHAADYLPPPGDAWETRRPAREGFDAAKLKAAIDFAVAHETKLFPALDGTVDPRDLRVTIPLQFAGPFSDPIGPLKPHAPLNGIVIRHGYIVAEWGDTRAVDMAHSATKTFLSATAGVAFDQHMIRDVNDRVLDYVHPSSDFELAHNQPITWDEMLRQTSGWVGTMWGKPWWADRPGKNPWDELAAGPPPVGKEWKYSDVRVNALALALTHLWKRPLPDVLKQYVMDPIGASNDWHWEGYDNSWITLDGQRIHVVPGGGHWGGGMFISARDLARMGLLGLNNGRWGDKQILSDAWIKLSKTPTGPNTGYGYMNWFLNTDRKLAPAARADSVMFLGNGDNIVFIDYEHDVVAVVRWIDDGEKAEFVRLLEAALAK
;
A
#
# COMPACT_ATOMS: atom_id res chain seq x y z
N MET A 1 50.80 13.59 46.39
CA MET A 1 49.61 14.39 46.06
C MET A 1 48.86 13.69 44.94
N LYS A 2 47.84 12.89 45.27
CA LYS A 2 47.05 12.10 44.24
C LYS A 2 45.81 12.87 43.88
N MET A 3 45.76 13.33 42.64
CA MET A 3 44.66 14.07 42.05
C MET A 3 43.53 13.08 41.68
N LYS A 4 42.36 13.19 42.28
CA LYS A 4 41.16 12.42 41.95
C LYS A 4 40.37 13.16 40.87
N ILE A 5 40.38 12.64 39.66
CA ILE A 5 39.52 13.13 38.57
C ILE A 5 38.12 12.55 38.79
N ARG A 6 37.11 13.40 39.00
CA ARG A 6 35.69 13.02 38.99
C ARG A 6 35.18 13.22 37.57
N ILE A 7 34.83 12.13 36.91
CA ILE A 7 34.12 12.15 35.64
C ILE A 7 32.61 12.14 35.95
N THR A 8 31.94 13.27 35.67
CA THR A 8 30.49 13.36 35.74
C THR A 8 29.94 12.96 34.39
N VAL A 9 29.31 11.76 34.29
CA VAL A 9 28.57 11.31 33.13
C VAL A 9 27.20 11.96 33.19
N ALA A 10 26.93 12.94 32.33
CA ALA A 10 25.58 13.45 32.11
C ALA A 10 24.83 12.48 31.20
N ALA A 11 23.87 11.74 31.75
CA ALA A 11 22.92 10.96 30.98
C ALA A 11 21.90 11.92 30.32
N LEU A 12 22.01 12.14 29.01
CA LEU A 12 20.95 12.76 28.21
C LEU A 12 19.82 11.74 28.08
N LEU A 13 18.77 11.93 28.86
CA LEU A 13 17.48 11.29 28.64
C LEU A 13 16.82 11.97 27.43
N PHE A 14 16.90 11.33 26.27
CA PHE A 14 16.00 11.65 25.17
C PHE A 14 14.60 11.17 25.55
N ALA A 15 13.73 12.10 25.93
CA ALA A 15 12.31 11.85 26.02
C ALA A 15 11.79 11.64 24.59
N VAL A 16 11.61 10.39 24.18
CA VAL A 16 10.81 10.06 23.02
C VAL A 16 9.37 10.38 23.41
N SER A 17 8.85 11.50 22.95
CA SER A 17 7.44 11.82 23.04
C SER A 17 6.71 10.80 22.16
N ALA A 18 6.22 9.73 22.76
CA ALA A 18 5.24 8.87 22.10
C ALA A 18 3.94 9.71 22.00
N HIS A 19 3.69 10.32 20.85
CA HIS A 19 2.37 10.84 20.52
C HIS A 19 1.50 9.60 20.25
N ALA A 20 0.84 9.10 21.29
CA ALA A 20 -0.31 8.22 21.10
C ALA A 20 -1.42 9.11 20.52
N ALA A 21 -2.07 8.70 19.43
CA ALA A 21 -3.25 9.40 18.94
C ALA A 21 -4.23 9.55 20.12
N ASP A 22 -4.66 10.78 20.40
CA ASP A 22 -5.56 11.10 21.51
C ASP A 22 -6.90 10.36 21.40
N TYR A 23 -7.23 9.88 20.21
CA TYR A 23 -8.46 9.18 19.90
C TYR A 23 -8.23 8.13 18.80
N LEU A 24 -8.81 6.93 18.97
CA LEU A 24 -8.92 5.90 17.94
C LEU A 24 -10.40 5.57 17.72
N PRO A 25 -10.83 5.44 16.46
CA PRO A 25 -12.23 5.16 16.18
C PRO A 25 -12.61 3.77 16.68
N PRO A 26 -13.79 3.61 17.30
CA PRO A 26 -14.33 2.31 17.65
C PRO A 26 -14.58 1.46 16.40
N PRO A 27 -14.76 0.14 16.52
CA PRO A 27 -15.12 -0.72 15.39
C PRO A 27 -16.39 -0.24 14.67
N GLY A 28 -16.44 -0.42 13.36
CA GLY A 28 -17.57 -0.05 12.52
C GLY A 28 -17.64 1.44 12.22
N ASP A 29 -18.88 1.96 12.06
CA ASP A 29 -19.14 3.30 11.53
C ASP A 29 -19.18 4.43 12.57
N ALA A 30 -19.11 4.12 13.86
CA ALA A 30 -19.21 5.09 14.95
C ALA A 30 -17.91 5.91 15.11
N TRP A 31 -17.49 6.60 14.05
CA TRP A 31 -16.28 7.42 14.02
C TRP A 31 -16.60 8.89 14.31
N GLU A 32 -15.98 9.47 15.34
CA GLU A 32 -16.23 10.86 15.73
C GLU A 32 -15.75 11.86 14.68
N THR A 33 -16.57 12.89 14.47
CA THR A 33 -16.26 14.01 13.57
C THR A 33 -15.98 15.26 14.38
N ARG A 34 -14.96 16.02 14.01
CA ARG A 34 -14.64 17.32 14.61
C ARG A 34 -14.57 18.42 13.56
N ARG A 35 -14.87 19.65 13.98
CA ARG A 35 -14.74 20.82 13.11
C ARG A 35 -13.26 21.01 12.73
N PRO A 36 -12.92 21.25 11.45
CA PRO A 36 -11.55 21.42 10.99
C PRO A 36 -10.72 22.41 11.81
N ALA A 37 -11.32 23.56 12.20
CA ALA A 37 -10.64 24.59 12.98
C ALA A 37 -10.24 24.14 14.40
N ARG A 38 -10.96 23.16 14.99
CA ARG A 38 -10.58 22.59 16.30
C ARG A 38 -9.34 21.69 16.21
N GLU A 39 -9.18 21.09 15.05
CA GLU A 39 -8.06 20.20 14.75
C GLU A 39 -6.96 20.94 13.96
N GLY A 40 -6.92 22.28 14.02
CA GLY A 40 -5.84 23.10 13.45
C GLY A 40 -5.84 23.16 11.92
N PHE A 41 -7.00 23.04 11.27
CA PHE A 41 -7.15 23.34 9.85
C PHE A 41 -7.81 24.70 9.63
N ASP A 42 -7.33 25.46 8.64
CA ASP A 42 -8.12 26.51 8.01
C ASP A 42 -9.24 25.87 7.20
N ALA A 43 -10.47 26.03 7.66
CA ALA A 43 -11.64 25.38 7.06
C ALA A 43 -11.88 25.79 5.60
N ALA A 44 -11.58 27.04 5.22
CA ALA A 44 -11.75 27.51 3.84
C ALA A 44 -10.70 26.89 2.90
N LYS A 45 -9.46 26.79 3.34
CA LYS A 45 -8.39 26.14 2.57
C LYS A 45 -8.59 24.63 2.47
N LEU A 46 -9.03 23.97 3.55
CA LEU A 46 -9.36 22.55 3.51
C LEU A 46 -10.52 22.30 2.53
N LYS A 47 -11.54 23.16 2.55
CA LYS A 47 -12.61 23.09 1.54
C LYS A 47 -12.08 23.25 0.12
N ALA A 48 -11.15 24.18 -0.11
CA ALA A 48 -10.54 24.36 -1.42
C ALA A 48 -9.77 23.11 -1.89
N ALA A 49 -9.08 22.40 -0.99
CA ALA A 49 -8.42 21.14 -1.30
C ALA A 49 -9.44 20.06 -1.70
N ILE A 50 -10.57 19.98 -0.99
CA ILE A 50 -11.66 19.05 -1.29
C ILE A 50 -12.32 19.39 -2.63
N ASP A 51 -12.67 20.66 -2.85
CA ASP A 51 -13.28 21.14 -4.11
C ASP A 51 -12.35 20.84 -5.30
N PHE A 52 -11.04 21.01 -5.10
CA PHE A 52 -10.03 20.65 -6.10
C PHE A 52 -10.09 19.15 -6.42
N ALA A 53 -10.06 18.28 -5.41
CA ALA A 53 -10.15 16.84 -5.64
C ALA A 53 -11.43 16.46 -6.39
N VAL A 54 -12.58 17.00 -5.97
CA VAL A 54 -13.88 16.74 -6.60
C VAL A 54 -13.91 17.20 -8.08
N ALA A 55 -13.25 18.31 -8.41
CA ALA A 55 -13.16 18.80 -9.79
C ALA A 55 -12.25 17.96 -10.68
N HIS A 56 -11.39 17.11 -10.08
CA HIS A 56 -10.38 16.32 -10.77
C HIS A 56 -10.58 14.80 -10.57
N GLU A 57 -11.84 14.35 -10.65
CA GLU A 57 -12.11 12.91 -10.69
C GLU A 57 -11.42 12.27 -11.89
N THR A 58 -10.72 11.15 -11.64
CA THR A 58 -9.97 10.45 -12.69
C THR A 58 -10.88 9.96 -13.81
N LYS A 59 -10.36 10.07 -15.02
CA LYS A 59 -10.90 9.41 -16.21
C LYS A 59 -9.84 8.46 -16.70
N LEU A 60 -9.77 7.26 -16.14
CA LEU A 60 -8.78 6.23 -16.50
C LEU A 60 -8.70 6.01 -18.01
N PHE A 61 -9.84 6.15 -18.67
CA PHE A 61 -9.93 6.21 -20.12
C PHE A 61 -11.10 7.12 -20.50
N PRO A 62 -10.89 8.21 -21.26
CA PRO A 62 -11.99 9.03 -21.71
C PRO A 62 -12.93 8.21 -22.60
N ALA A 63 -14.23 8.37 -22.39
CA ALA A 63 -15.24 7.77 -23.24
C ALA A 63 -14.96 8.12 -24.71
N LEU A 64 -14.75 7.12 -25.56
CA LEU A 64 -14.39 7.32 -26.96
C LEU A 64 -15.48 8.04 -27.76
N ASP A 65 -16.74 7.91 -27.33
CA ASP A 65 -17.91 8.48 -28.01
C ASP A 65 -19.06 8.90 -27.06
N GLY A 66 -18.78 8.93 -25.74
CA GLY A 66 -19.80 9.21 -24.73
C GLY A 66 -20.72 8.02 -24.40
N THR A 67 -20.52 6.85 -24.98
CA THR A 67 -21.34 5.67 -24.72
C THR A 67 -20.78 4.79 -23.59
N VAL A 68 -19.49 4.95 -23.24
CA VAL A 68 -18.82 4.20 -22.18
C VAL A 68 -18.76 5.00 -20.90
N ASP A 69 -19.25 4.45 -19.80
CA ASP A 69 -19.04 5.04 -18.48
C ASP A 69 -17.55 4.92 -18.10
N PRO A 70 -16.83 6.05 -17.89
CA PRO A 70 -15.41 6.02 -17.51
C PRO A 70 -15.17 5.35 -16.16
N ARG A 71 -16.19 5.15 -15.35
CA ARG A 71 -16.12 4.43 -14.08
C ARG A 71 -16.23 2.91 -14.22
N ASP A 72 -16.61 2.39 -15.38
CA ASP A 72 -16.72 0.95 -15.60
C ASP A 72 -15.34 0.34 -15.87
N LEU A 73 -14.71 -0.18 -14.79
CA LEU A 73 -13.40 -0.81 -14.86
C LEU A 73 -13.37 -2.05 -15.75
N ARG A 74 -14.52 -2.71 -16.00
CA ARG A 74 -14.61 -3.86 -16.92
C ARG A 74 -14.29 -3.46 -18.36
N VAL A 75 -14.46 -2.18 -18.68
CA VAL A 75 -14.16 -1.61 -19.99
C VAL A 75 -12.86 -0.81 -19.98
N THR A 76 -12.68 0.06 -18.97
CA THR A 76 -11.57 1.01 -18.95
C THR A 76 -10.22 0.35 -18.65
N ILE A 77 -10.17 -0.67 -17.80
CA ILE A 77 -8.92 -1.39 -17.49
C ILE A 77 -8.37 -2.15 -18.71
N PRO A 78 -9.16 -2.96 -19.44
CA PRO A 78 -8.66 -3.59 -20.67
C PRO A 78 -8.15 -2.60 -21.71
N LEU A 79 -8.76 -1.43 -21.83
CA LEU A 79 -8.32 -0.37 -22.75
C LEU A 79 -7.01 0.30 -22.26
N GLN A 80 -6.91 0.59 -20.97
CA GLN A 80 -5.73 1.24 -20.38
C GLN A 80 -4.49 0.36 -20.46
N PHE A 81 -4.66 -0.95 -20.27
CA PHE A 81 -3.57 -1.91 -20.20
C PHE A 81 -3.47 -2.79 -21.45
N ALA A 82 -4.02 -2.34 -22.59
CA ALA A 82 -4.00 -3.12 -23.83
C ALA A 82 -2.58 -3.55 -24.24
N GLY A 83 -2.41 -4.81 -24.58
CA GLY A 83 -1.12 -5.40 -24.97
C GLY A 83 -1.07 -6.93 -24.78
N PRO A 84 0.08 -7.57 -25.08
CA PRO A 84 0.23 -9.00 -24.85
C PRO A 84 0.06 -9.33 -23.36
N PHE A 85 -0.66 -10.41 -23.06
CA PHE A 85 -0.92 -10.89 -21.69
C PHE A 85 -1.71 -9.91 -20.79
N SER A 86 -2.40 -8.90 -21.35
CA SER A 86 -3.09 -7.86 -20.57
C SER A 86 -4.54 -8.20 -20.24
N ASP A 87 -5.12 -9.23 -20.84
CA ASP A 87 -6.51 -9.61 -20.59
C ASP A 87 -6.76 -9.85 -19.10
N PRO A 88 -7.84 -9.27 -18.53
CA PRO A 88 -8.23 -9.53 -17.15
C PRO A 88 -8.46 -11.02 -16.89
N ILE A 89 -7.97 -11.51 -15.76
CA ILE A 89 -8.12 -12.88 -15.27
C ILE A 89 -8.72 -12.94 -13.86
N GLY A 90 -9.25 -11.81 -13.41
CA GLY A 90 -9.94 -11.68 -12.13
C GLY A 90 -11.07 -10.65 -12.21
N PRO A 91 -11.90 -10.54 -11.16
CA PRO A 91 -13.07 -9.70 -11.16
C PRO A 91 -12.73 -8.22 -11.31
N LEU A 92 -13.56 -7.53 -12.09
CA LEU A 92 -13.62 -6.07 -12.24
C LEU A 92 -15.06 -5.63 -12.04
N LYS A 93 -15.28 -4.45 -11.47
CA LYS A 93 -16.60 -3.83 -11.32
C LYS A 93 -16.52 -2.32 -11.54
N PRO A 94 -17.62 -1.64 -11.87
CA PRO A 94 -17.65 -0.18 -11.84
C PRO A 94 -17.29 0.35 -10.45
N HIS A 95 -16.62 1.50 -10.41
CA HIS A 95 -16.32 2.18 -9.16
C HIS A 95 -17.32 3.29 -8.85
N ALA A 96 -17.45 3.64 -7.57
CA ALA A 96 -18.23 4.79 -7.13
C ALA A 96 -17.60 6.12 -7.62
N PRO A 97 -18.36 7.22 -7.63
CA PRO A 97 -17.80 8.55 -7.82
C PRO A 97 -16.69 8.87 -6.82
N LEU A 98 -15.83 9.83 -7.17
CA LEU A 98 -14.77 10.31 -6.30
C LEU A 98 -15.29 10.55 -4.88
N ASN A 99 -14.57 10.04 -3.91
CA ASN A 99 -14.87 10.23 -2.50
C ASN A 99 -13.57 10.33 -1.69
N GLY A 100 -13.68 10.79 -0.45
CA GLY A 100 -12.51 10.86 0.42
C GLY A 100 -12.82 11.28 1.84
N ILE A 101 -11.80 11.17 2.68
CA ILE A 101 -11.85 11.44 4.11
C ILE A 101 -10.51 12.01 4.57
N VAL A 102 -10.54 13.02 5.43
CA VAL A 102 -9.36 13.57 6.10
C VAL A 102 -9.52 13.38 7.59
N ILE A 103 -8.48 12.87 8.21
CA ILE A 103 -8.41 12.55 9.63
C ILE A 103 -7.24 13.32 10.23
N ARG A 104 -7.44 13.88 11.42
CA ARG A 104 -6.38 14.45 12.26
C ARG A 104 -6.61 14.09 13.72
N HIS A 105 -5.54 13.72 14.44
CA HIS A 105 -5.59 13.24 15.83
C HIS A 105 -6.61 12.09 16.03
N GLY A 106 -6.81 11.27 14.99
CA GLY A 106 -7.79 10.19 14.96
C GLY A 106 -9.22 10.59 14.58
N TYR A 107 -9.59 11.87 14.58
CA TYR A 107 -10.94 12.38 14.28
C TYR A 107 -11.16 12.65 12.80
N ILE A 108 -12.36 12.38 12.30
CA ILE A 108 -12.75 12.85 10.96
C ILE A 108 -12.90 14.37 11.01
N VAL A 109 -12.11 15.08 10.20
CA VAL A 109 -12.20 16.55 10.06
C VAL A 109 -12.90 16.96 8.77
N ALA A 110 -12.91 16.09 7.76
CA ALA A 110 -13.68 16.26 6.54
C ALA A 110 -13.98 14.90 5.90
N GLU A 111 -15.13 14.81 5.26
CA GLU A 111 -15.57 13.62 4.53
C GLU A 111 -16.47 14.07 3.36
N TRP A 112 -16.32 13.45 2.18
CA TRP A 112 -17.10 13.78 1.00
C TRP A 112 -17.31 12.56 0.11
N GLY A 113 -18.42 12.58 -0.65
CA GLY A 113 -18.85 11.43 -1.46
C GLY A 113 -19.28 10.24 -0.59
N ASP A 114 -19.36 9.05 -1.19
CA ASP A 114 -19.68 7.83 -0.46
C ASP A 114 -18.39 7.12 0.01
N THR A 115 -17.93 7.45 1.19
CA THR A 115 -16.72 6.87 1.80
C THR A 115 -16.90 5.43 2.29
N ARG A 116 -18.12 4.89 2.24
CA ARG A 116 -18.45 3.49 2.52
C ARG A 116 -18.46 2.62 1.27
N ALA A 117 -18.44 3.22 0.09
CA ALA A 117 -18.37 2.46 -1.16
C ALA A 117 -17.14 1.54 -1.16
N VAL A 118 -17.39 0.25 -1.44
CA VAL A 118 -16.35 -0.78 -1.47
C VAL A 118 -15.86 -0.92 -2.91
N ASP A 119 -14.78 -0.26 -3.21
CA ASP A 119 -14.17 -0.19 -4.53
C ASP A 119 -12.79 -0.86 -4.59
N MET A 120 -12.37 -1.22 -5.81
CA MET A 120 -11.04 -1.74 -6.06
C MET A 120 -9.97 -0.73 -5.64
N ALA A 121 -9.03 -1.13 -4.78
CA ALA A 121 -7.93 -0.29 -4.32
C ALA A 121 -6.69 -0.33 -5.23
N HIS A 122 -6.73 -1.19 -6.26
CA HIS A 122 -5.58 -1.43 -7.14
C HIS A 122 -4.28 -1.65 -6.33
N SER A 123 -3.22 -0.96 -6.68
CA SER A 123 -1.90 -1.16 -6.09
C SER A 123 -1.77 -0.70 -4.63
N ALA A 124 -2.74 0.04 -4.07
CA ALA A 124 -2.79 0.25 -2.62
C ALA A 124 -2.90 -1.09 -1.85
N THR A 125 -3.40 -2.15 -2.49
CA THR A 125 -3.37 -3.54 -2.00
C THR A 125 -1.98 -4.02 -1.57
N LYS A 126 -0.92 -3.50 -2.19
CA LYS A 126 0.48 -3.90 -1.89
C LYS A 126 0.87 -3.61 -0.45
N THR A 127 0.35 -2.54 0.13
CA THR A 127 0.58 -2.21 1.55
C THR A 127 -0.05 -3.26 2.48
N PHE A 128 -1.22 -3.78 2.14
CA PHE A 128 -1.87 -4.86 2.89
C PHE A 128 -1.11 -6.19 2.75
N LEU A 129 -0.56 -6.46 1.56
CA LEU A 129 0.33 -7.60 1.36
C LEU A 129 1.59 -7.47 2.22
N SER A 130 2.21 -6.28 2.26
CA SER A 130 3.34 -6.00 3.15
C SER A 130 2.97 -6.21 4.63
N ALA A 131 1.76 -5.82 5.05
CA ALA A 131 1.30 -6.05 6.41
C ALA A 131 1.20 -7.54 6.75
N THR A 132 0.75 -8.41 5.82
CA THR A 132 0.74 -9.87 6.07
C THR A 132 2.15 -10.45 6.20
N ALA A 133 3.13 -9.89 5.48
CA ALA A 133 4.55 -10.24 5.67
C ALA A 133 5.07 -9.74 7.02
N GLY A 134 4.65 -8.54 7.45
CA GLY A 134 5.00 -7.98 8.76
C GLY A 134 4.51 -8.85 9.91
N VAL A 135 3.28 -9.30 9.85
CA VAL A 135 2.76 -10.26 10.86
C VAL A 135 3.55 -11.56 10.85
N ALA A 136 3.94 -12.08 9.66
CA ALA A 136 4.76 -13.29 9.58
C ALA A 136 6.17 -13.09 10.18
N PHE A 137 6.75 -11.90 9.99
CA PHE A 137 8.02 -11.52 10.61
C PHE A 137 7.89 -11.43 12.14
N ASP A 138 6.86 -10.77 12.64
CA ASP A 138 6.61 -10.61 14.07
C ASP A 138 6.31 -11.94 14.78
N GLN A 139 5.75 -12.91 14.06
CA GLN A 139 5.54 -14.29 14.55
C GLN A 139 6.75 -15.20 14.31
N HIS A 140 7.89 -14.67 13.87
CA HIS A 140 9.11 -15.42 13.56
C HIS A 140 8.94 -16.52 12.51
N MET A 141 7.89 -16.45 11.69
CA MET A 141 7.72 -17.30 10.52
C MET A 141 8.72 -16.89 9.42
N ILE A 142 8.96 -15.59 9.24
CA ILE A 142 10.12 -15.03 8.54
C ILE A 142 11.15 -14.70 9.64
N ARG A 143 12.25 -15.44 9.71
CA ARG A 143 13.27 -15.28 10.77
C ARG A 143 14.12 -14.05 10.54
N ASP A 144 14.52 -13.81 9.28
CA ASP A 144 15.24 -12.62 8.82
C ASP A 144 14.71 -12.25 7.42
N VAL A 145 14.50 -10.96 7.17
CA VAL A 145 14.09 -10.47 5.84
C VAL A 145 15.15 -10.70 4.76
N ASN A 146 16.40 -10.92 5.15
CA ASN A 146 17.50 -11.28 4.27
C ASN A 146 17.62 -12.79 4.01
N ASP A 147 16.78 -13.62 4.64
CA ASP A 147 16.70 -15.05 4.31
C ASP A 147 16.14 -15.21 2.88
N ARG A 148 16.61 -16.24 2.18
CA ARG A 148 16.13 -16.56 0.84
C ARG A 148 14.68 -17.05 0.90
N VAL A 149 13.85 -16.55 0.01
CA VAL A 149 12.45 -16.97 -0.11
C VAL A 149 12.34 -18.48 -0.38
N LEU A 150 13.27 -19.03 -1.17
CA LEU A 150 13.34 -20.46 -1.50
C LEU A 150 13.36 -21.37 -0.26
N ASP A 151 13.93 -20.91 0.86
CA ASP A 151 14.04 -21.71 2.09
C ASP A 151 12.69 -21.85 2.83
N TYR A 152 11.63 -21.17 2.36
CA TYR A 152 10.31 -21.09 2.99
C TYR A 152 9.16 -21.57 2.11
N VAL A 153 9.39 -21.70 0.80
CA VAL A 153 8.32 -21.96 -0.16
C VAL A 153 8.42 -23.36 -0.77
N HIS A 154 7.32 -23.83 -1.31
CA HIS A 154 7.29 -25.10 -2.04
C HIS A 154 8.01 -24.97 -3.40
N PRO A 155 8.68 -26.03 -3.91
CA PRO A 155 9.37 -26.02 -5.21
C PRO A 155 8.55 -25.59 -6.42
N SER A 156 7.23 -25.66 -6.37
CA SER A 156 6.35 -25.25 -7.50
C SER A 156 6.18 -23.73 -7.70
N SER A 157 7.01 -22.90 -7.06
CA SER A 157 6.85 -21.43 -7.06
C SER A 157 7.87 -20.67 -7.91
N ASP A 158 8.59 -21.36 -8.79
CA ASP A 158 9.69 -20.84 -9.63
C ASP A 158 10.89 -20.26 -8.83
N PHE A 159 10.90 -20.30 -7.49
CA PHE A 159 12.05 -19.86 -6.70
C PHE A 159 13.23 -20.83 -6.78
N GLU A 160 13.04 -22.07 -7.23
CA GLU A 160 14.10 -23.05 -7.52
C GLU A 160 14.87 -22.76 -8.79
N LEU A 161 14.37 -21.91 -9.69
CA LEU A 161 15.13 -21.45 -10.86
C LEU A 161 16.44 -20.81 -10.43
N ALA A 162 17.55 -21.17 -11.07
CA ALA A 162 18.90 -20.72 -10.67
C ALA A 162 19.01 -19.20 -10.47
N HIS A 163 18.32 -18.42 -11.31
CA HIS A 163 18.26 -16.97 -11.19
C HIS A 163 17.54 -16.50 -9.91
N ASN A 164 16.48 -17.21 -9.50
CA ASN A 164 15.63 -16.81 -8.38
C ASN A 164 16.10 -17.32 -7.02
N GLN A 165 17.00 -18.32 -6.98
CA GLN A 165 17.46 -18.93 -5.72
C GLN A 165 18.02 -17.95 -4.70
N PRO A 166 18.78 -16.89 -5.06
CA PRO A 166 19.33 -15.96 -4.08
C PRO A 166 18.32 -14.91 -3.57
N ILE A 167 17.11 -14.83 -4.15
CA ILE A 167 16.13 -13.78 -3.83
C ILE A 167 15.69 -13.87 -2.37
N THR A 168 15.76 -12.73 -1.68
CA THR A 168 15.37 -12.56 -0.28
C THR A 168 13.97 -11.95 -0.13
N TRP A 169 13.39 -12.06 1.07
CA TRP A 169 12.14 -11.37 1.40
C TRP A 169 12.27 -9.85 1.27
N ASP A 170 13.41 -9.27 1.70
CA ASP A 170 13.67 -7.83 1.57
C ASP A 170 13.61 -7.38 0.10
N GLU A 171 14.24 -8.12 -0.80
CA GLU A 171 14.25 -7.79 -2.24
C GLU A 171 12.86 -7.92 -2.87
N MET A 172 12.05 -8.90 -2.46
CA MET A 172 10.66 -9.01 -2.90
C MET A 172 9.83 -7.81 -2.43
N LEU A 173 9.90 -7.46 -1.15
CA LEU A 173 9.16 -6.35 -0.54
C LEU A 173 9.57 -4.98 -1.11
N ARG A 174 10.83 -4.81 -1.49
CA ARG A 174 11.36 -3.58 -2.10
C ARG A 174 11.18 -3.50 -3.60
N GLN A 175 10.68 -4.56 -4.24
CA GLN A 175 10.61 -4.70 -5.70
C GLN A 175 11.98 -4.58 -6.40
N THR A 176 13.01 -5.11 -5.77
CA THR A 176 14.37 -5.23 -6.32
C THR A 176 14.76 -6.68 -6.64
N SER A 177 13.83 -7.61 -6.50
CA SER A 177 14.08 -9.05 -6.60
C SER A 177 14.59 -9.51 -7.97
N GLY A 178 14.20 -8.82 -9.04
CA GLY A 178 14.49 -9.33 -10.38
C GLY A 178 13.87 -10.70 -10.69
N TRP A 179 12.91 -11.19 -9.90
CA TRP A 179 12.28 -12.50 -10.03
C TRP A 179 11.81 -12.76 -11.47
N VAL A 180 12.07 -13.95 -11.98
CA VAL A 180 11.65 -14.43 -13.29
C VAL A 180 10.77 -15.67 -13.15
N GLY A 181 9.78 -15.79 -14.05
CA GLY A 181 8.81 -16.88 -14.02
C GLY A 181 7.51 -16.47 -14.68
N THR A 182 6.48 -17.25 -14.43
CA THR A 182 5.12 -16.97 -14.94
C THR A 182 4.11 -17.13 -13.82
N MET A 183 3.38 -16.05 -13.50
CA MET A 183 2.32 -16.06 -12.51
C MET A 183 0.96 -16.11 -13.21
N TRP A 184 0.25 -17.23 -13.08
CA TRP A 184 -1.10 -17.42 -13.59
C TRP A 184 -1.28 -17.01 -15.07
N GLY A 185 -0.30 -17.39 -15.91
CA GLY A 185 -0.27 -17.06 -17.33
C GLY A 185 0.36 -15.72 -17.70
N LYS A 186 0.80 -14.93 -16.70
CA LYS A 186 1.49 -13.64 -16.91
C LYS A 186 3.00 -13.82 -16.70
N PRO A 187 3.83 -13.76 -17.76
CA PRO A 187 5.28 -13.85 -17.60
C PRO A 187 5.87 -12.60 -16.97
N TRP A 188 7.02 -12.71 -16.30
CA TRP A 188 7.68 -11.65 -15.54
C TRP A 188 7.94 -10.35 -16.33
N TRP A 189 8.03 -10.45 -17.64
CA TRP A 189 8.30 -9.31 -18.54
C TRP A 189 7.02 -8.65 -19.07
N ALA A 190 5.85 -9.25 -18.89
CA ALA A 190 4.58 -8.76 -19.45
C ALA A 190 3.81 -7.86 -18.49
N ASP A 191 4.49 -6.87 -17.85
CA ASP A 191 3.89 -6.20 -16.70
C ASP A 191 3.39 -4.77 -16.94
N ARG A 192 3.74 -4.11 -18.05
CA ARG A 192 3.38 -2.69 -18.15
C ARG A 192 2.75 -2.30 -19.48
N PRO A 193 1.60 -1.57 -19.40
CA PRO A 193 1.03 -0.90 -20.57
C PRO A 193 1.98 0.20 -21.07
N GLY A 194 1.93 0.49 -22.34
CA GLY A 194 2.66 1.60 -22.95
C GLY A 194 4.17 1.38 -23.13
N LYS A 195 4.74 0.27 -22.66
CA LYS A 195 6.09 -0.20 -23.03
C LYS A 195 5.96 -1.46 -23.88
N ASN A 196 6.84 -1.57 -24.88
CA ASN A 196 6.92 -2.81 -25.64
C ASN A 196 7.43 -3.94 -24.72
N PRO A 197 6.62 -4.93 -24.33
CA PRO A 197 7.06 -5.98 -23.41
C PRO A 197 8.18 -6.86 -23.99
N TRP A 198 8.30 -6.91 -25.30
CA TRP A 198 9.37 -7.64 -25.98
C TRP A 198 10.75 -7.02 -25.78
N ASP A 199 10.84 -5.70 -25.55
CA ASP A 199 12.10 -5.04 -25.23
C ASP A 199 12.63 -5.49 -23.87
N GLU A 200 11.72 -5.73 -22.91
CA GLU A 200 12.08 -6.26 -21.60
C GLU A 200 12.55 -7.71 -21.67
N LEU A 201 11.86 -8.53 -22.45
CA LEU A 201 12.30 -9.91 -22.72
C LEU A 201 13.67 -9.92 -23.37
N ALA A 202 13.92 -9.05 -24.37
CA ALA A 202 15.19 -8.95 -25.07
C ALA A 202 16.34 -8.47 -24.17
N ALA A 203 16.06 -7.58 -23.20
CA ALA A 203 17.05 -7.13 -22.22
C ALA A 203 17.45 -8.23 -21.22
N GLY A 204 16.63 -9.26 -21.09
CA GLY A 204 16.84 -10.36 -20.14
C GLY A 204 16.45 -10.00 -18.69
N PRO A 205 16.60 -10.97 -17.77
CA PRO A 205 16.26 -10.75 -16.37
C PRO A 205 17.16 -9.72 -15.70
N PRO A 206 16.61 -8.74 -14.97
CA PRO A 206 17.42 -7.79 -14.21
C PRO A 206 18.15 -8.49 -13.06
N PRO A 207 19.35 -8.04 -12.70
CA PRO A 207 20.13 -8.65 -11.63
C PRO A 207 19.44 -8.51 -10.28
N VAL A 208 19.42 -9.60 -9.51
CA VAL A 208 18.79 -9.67 -8.17
C VAL A 208 19.42 -8.62 -7.24
N GLY A 209 18.57 -7.82 -6.59
CA GLY A 209 18.94 -6.83 -5.58
C GLY A 209 19.59 -5.55 -6.12
N LYS A 210 19.76 -5.40 -7.45
CA LYS A 210 20.52 -4.26 -8.03
C LYS A 210 19.64 -3.19 -8.65
N GLU A 211 18.48 -3.57 -9.16
CA GLU A 211 17.59 -2.68 -9.88
C GLU A 211 16.20 -2.67 -9.23
N TRP A 212 15.66 -1.48 -9.05
CA TRP A 212 14.27 -1.33 -8.66
C TRP A 212 13.38 -1.39 -9.89
N LYS A 213 12.39 -2.25 -9.84
CA LYS A 213 11.38 -2.34 -10.88
C LYS A 213 10.02 -2.62 -10.29
N TYR A 214 9.10 -1.67 -10.48
CA TYR A 214 7.71 -1.89 -10.13
C TYR A 214 7.10 -2.95 -11.05
N SER A 215 6.65 -4.08 -10.48
CA SER A 215 6.14 -5.22 -11.24
C SER A 215 5.07 -5.98 -10.47
N ASP A 216 3.84 -5.99 -11.01
CA ASP A 216 2.73 -6.73 -10.43
C ASP A 216 2.94 -8.25 -10.48
N VAL A 217 3.61 -8.77 -11.52
CA VAL A 217 3.95 -10.20 -11.60
C VAL A 217 4.85 -10.61 -10.43
N ARG A 218 5.86 -9.78 -10.10
CA ARG A 218 6.77 -10.04 -8.97
C ARG A 218 6.09 -9.90 -7.63
N VAL A 219 5.15 -8.95 -7.51
CA VAL A 219 4.33 -8.82 -6.31
C VAL A 219 3.39 -10.02 -6.15
N ASN A 220 2.86 -10.56 -7.25
CA ASN A 220 2.07 -11.79 -7.23
C ASN A 220 2.92 -13.02 -6.81
N ALA A 221 4.20 -13.08 -7.21
CA ALA A 221 5.13 -14.09 -6.70
C ALA A 221 5.37 -13.96 -5.19
N LEU A 222 5.45 -12.73 -4.65
CA LEU A 222 5.49 -12.50 -3.20
C LEU A 222 4.20 -12.98 -2.52
N ALA A 223 3.03 -12.70 -3.09
CA ALA A 223 1.75 -13.15 -2.55
C ALA A 223 1.66 -14.68 -2.52
N LEU A 224 2.13 -15.35 -3.58
CA LEU A 224 2.24 -16.80 -3.62
C LEU A 224 3.20 -17.32 -2.52
N ALA A 225 4.38 -16.71 -2.39
CA ALA A 225 5.36 -17.11 -1.37
C ALA A 225 4.81 -16.95 0.05
N LEU A 226 4.12 -15.85 0.35
CA LEU A 226 3.45 -15.65 1.64
C LEU A 226 2.31 -16.64 1.86
N THR A 227 1.56 -17.01 0.82
CA THR A 227 0.51 -18.04 0.93
C THR A 227 1.12 -19.40 1.26
N HIS A 228 2.27 -19.75 0.68
CA HIS A 228 3.02 -20.96 1.03
C HIS A 228 3.49 -20.94 2.48
N LEU A 229 4.01 -19.81 2.94
CA LEU A 229 4.47 -19.62 4.31
C LEU A 229 3.34 -19.78 5.33
N TRP A 230 2.21 -19.10 5.09
CA TRP A 230 1.04 -19.14 5.98
C TRP A 230 0.22 -20.43 5.88
N LYS A 231 0.29 -21.15 4.75
CA LYS A 231 -0.53 -22.33 4.44
C LYS A 231 -2.03 -22.08 4.58
N ARG A 232 -2.46 -20.84 4.36
CA ARG A 232 -3.86 -20.38 4.46
C ARG A 232 -4.09 -19.14 3.58
N PRO A 233 -5.35 -18.80 3.23
CA PRO A 233 -5.65 -17.59 2.47
C PRO A 233 -5.13 -16.34 3.16
N LEU A 234 -4.42 -15.47 2.43
CA LEU A 234 -3.94 -14.20 2.97
C LEU A 234 -5.05 -13.24 3.44
N PRO A 235 -6.26 -13.21 2.83
CA PRO A 235 -7.38 -12.45 3.38
C PRO A 235 -7.73 -12.84 4.83
N ASP A 236 -7.68 -14.13 5.16
CA ASP A 236 -7.96 -14.61 6.53
C ASP A 236 -6.87 -14.18 7.51
N VAL A 237 -5.60 -14.20 7.06
CA VAL A 237 -4.46 -13.70 7.83
C VAL A 237 -4.62 -12.21 8.10
N LEU A 238 -4.85 -11.43 7.05
CA LEU A 238 -5.04 -9.98 7.15
C LEU A 238 -6.22 -9.64 8.06
N LYS A 239 -7.36 -10.34 7.90
CA LYS A 239 -8.54 -10.14 8.73
C LYS A 239 -8.21 -10.35 10.20
N GLN A 240 -7.65 -11.50 10.54
CA GLN A 240 -7.41 -11.91 11.92
C GLN A 240 -6.40 -11.01 12.64
N TYR A 241 -5.31 -10.66 11.97
CA TYR A 241 -4.17 -10.03 12.64
C TYR A 241 -4.10 -8.52 12.46
N VAL A 242 -4.81 -7.96 11.48
CA VAL A 242 -4.75 -6.52 11.17
C VAL A 242 -6.14 -5.90 11.16
N MET A 243 -7.05 -6.33 10.28
CA MET A 243 -8.29 -5.62 10.01
C MET A 243 -9.28 -5.68 11.19
N ASP A 244 -9.49 -6.85 11.80
CA ASP A 244 -10.33 -6.99 13.00
C ASP A 244 -9.75 -6.20 14.19
N PRO A 245 -8.43 -6.30 14.51
CA PRO A 245 -7.83 -5.48 15.57
C PRO A 245 -7.98 -3.98 15.41
N ILE A 246 -7.93 -3.44 14.18
CA ILE A 246 -8.14 -2.00 13.92
C ILE A 246 -9.60 -1.62 13.77
N GLY A 247 -10.52 -2.56 13.94
CA GLY A 247 -11.96 -2.34 13.88
C GLY A 247 -12.49 -2.01 12.48
N ALA A 248 -11.87 -2.52 11.42
CA ALA A 248 -12.36 -2.39 10.06
C ALA A 248 -13.72 -3.06 9.88
N SER A 249 -14.48 -2.64 8.87
CA SER A 249 -15.76 -3.24 8.51
C SER A 249 -15.58 -4.71 8.07
N ASN A 250 -16.68 -5.43 7.85
CA ASN A 250 -16.66 -6.76 7.23
C ASN A 250 -16.93 -6.71 5.72
N ASP A 251 -17.03 -5.52 5.14
CA ASP A 251 -17.43 -5.35 3.74
C ASP A 251 -16.26 -5.43 2.77
N TRP A 252 -15.03 -5.20 3.26
CA TRP A 252 -13.85 -5.38 2.43
C TRP A 252 -13.62 -6.85 2.09
N HIS A 253 -13.08 -7.10 0.90
CA HIS A 253 -12.71 -8.44 0.45
C HIS A 253 -11.50 -8.35 -0.47
N TRP A 254 -10.72 -9.44 -0.54
CA TRP A 254 -9.52 -9.52 -1.34
C TRP A 254 -9.65 -10.70 -2.29
N GLU A 255 -9.83 -10.40 -3.57
CA GLU A 255 -10.16 -11.37 -4.60
C GLU A 255 -8.92 -11.85 -5.35
N GLY A 256 -8.84 -13.17 -5.58
CA GLY A 256 -7.83 -13.79 -6.42
C GLY A 256 -8.18 -13.69 -7.91
N TYR A 257 -7.33 -14.28 -8.73
CA TYR A 257 -7.62 -14.51 -10.15
C TYR A 257 -8.38 -15.83 -10.35
N ASP A 258 -9.13 -15.96 -11.40
CA ASP A 258 -9.91 -17.17 -11.69
C ASP A 258 -9.05 -18.45 -11.70
N ASN A 259 -7.78 -18.34 -12.09
CA ASN A 259 -6.80 -19.41 -12.17
C ASN A 259 -5.73 -19.43 -11.05
N SER A 260 -5.85 -18.58 -10.01
CA SER A 260 -4.83 -18.48 -8.93
C SER A 260 -5.08 -19.44 -7.76
N TRP A 261 -5.48 -20.68 -8.06
CA TRP A 261 -5.70 -21.71 -7.06
C TRP A 261 -4.47 -22.61 -6.92
N ILE A 262 -4.10 -22.90 -5.67
CA ILE A 262 -3.06 -23.88 -5.33
C ILE A 262 -3.60 -24.91 -4.35
N THR A 263 -2.87 -26.02 -4.21
CA THR A 263 -3.17 -27.04 -3.19
C THR A 263 -1.93 -27.19 -2.31
N LEU A 264 -2.07 -26.90 -1.02
CA LEU A 264 -1.04 -27.09 -0.03
C LEU A 264 -1.55 -28.04 1.06
N ASP A 265 -0.77 -29.08 1.35
CA ASP A 265 -1.11 -30.08 2.39
C ASP A 265 -2.55 -30.64 2.25
N GLY A 266 -3.02 -30.80 0.98
CA GLY A 266 -4.37 -31.27 0.66
C GLY A 266 -5.47 -30.20 0.72
N GLN A 267 -5.18 -28.99 1.17
CA GLN A 267 -6.11 -27.88 1.21
C GLN A 267 -6.01 -27.04 -0.08
N ARG A 268 -7.15 -26.78 -0.72
CA ARG A 268 -7.23 -25.85 -1.85
C ARG A 268 -7.30 -24.41 -1.34
N ILE A 269 -6.36 -23.58 -1.76
CA ILE A 269 -6.24 -22.17 -1.33
C ILE A 269 -6.31 -21.26 -2.55
N HIS A 270 -7.10 -20.19 -2.46
CA HIS A 270 -7.14 -19.14 -3.45
C HIS A 270 -6.07 -18.09 -3.12
N VAL A 271 -5.08 -17.95 -4.02
CA VAL A 271 -4.01 -16.96 -3.85
C VAL A 271 -4.50 -15.61 -4.40
N VAL A 272 -4.27 -14.55 -3.65
CA VAL A 272 -4.69 -13.20 -4.01
C VAL A 272 -3.53 -12.40 -4.61
N PRO A 273 -3.78 -11.48 -5.58
CA PRO A 273 -2.74 -10.62 -6.14
C PRO A 273 -2.47 -9.41 -5.25
N GLY A 274 -1.29 -8.82 -5.42
CA GLY A 274 -0.92 -7.57 -4.77
C GLY A 274 -1.26 -6.29 -5.56
N GLY A 275 -1.87 -6.42 -6.72
CA GLY A 275 -2.30 -5.32 -7.58
C GLY A 275 -3.66 -5.61 -8.18
N GLY A 276 -4.08 -4.91 -9.21
CA GLY A 276 -5.42 -5.10 -9.78
C GLY A 276 -5.54 -4.81 -11.27
N HIS A 277 -4.44 -4.70 -12.01
CA HIS A 277 -4.58 -4.35 -13.42
C HIS A 277 -5.08 -5.54 -14.29
N TRP A 278 -4.97 -6.78 -13.80
CA TRP A 278 -5.59 -7.96 -14.43
C TRP A 278 -6.91 -8.38 -13.77
N GLY A 279 -7.53 -7.46 -13.00
CA GLY A 279 -8.65 -7.76 -12.14
C GLY A 279 -8.20 -8.32 -10.78
N GLY A 280 -9.16 -8.62 -9.91
CA GLY A 280 -8.88 -9.05 -8.53
C GLY A 280 -8.22 -7.96 -7.68
N GLY A 281 -7.59 -8.36 -6.57
CA GLY A 281 -7.03 -7.42 -5.60
C GLY A 281 -8.01 -7.01 -4.51
N MET A 282 -7.63 -6.01 -3.72
CA MET A 282 -8.43 -5.53 -2.58
C MET A 282 -9.59 -4.65 -3.06
N PHE A 283 -10.79 -4.97 -2.59
CA PHE A 283 -11.97 -4.11 -2.65
C PHE A 283 -12.24 -3.62 -1.24
N ILE A 284 -12.25 -2.30 -1.03
CA ILE A 284 -12.25 -1.72 0.31
C ILE A 284 -12.81 -0.29 0.28
N SER A 285 -13.42 0.13 1.38
CA SER A 285 -13.95 1.47 1.58
C SER A 285 -12.84 2.49 1.89
N ALA A 286 -13.12 3.79 1.66
CA ALA A 286 -12.22 4.86 2.08
C ALA A 286 -12.04 4.88 3.61
N ARG A 287 -13.07 4.54 4.37
CA ARG A 287 -13.01 4.47 5.84
C ARG A 287 -12.07 3.36 6.34
N ASP A 288 -12.12 2.18 5.73
CA ASP A 288 -11.22 1.08 6.11
C ASP A 288 -9.78 1.34 5.64
N LEU A 289 -9.59 1.98 4.47
CA LEU A 289 -8.28 2.49 4.06
C LEU A 289 -7.72 3.50 5.06
N ALA A 290 -8.57 4.39 5.59
CA ALA A 290 -8.17 5.37 6.58
C ALA A 290 -7.76 4.73 7.91
N ARG A 291 -8.41 3.63 8.35
CA ARG A 291 -7.98 2.84 9.51
C ARG A 291 -6.58 2.26 9.31
N MET A 292 -6.32 1.71 8.12
CA MET A 292 -4.98 1.23 7.78
C MET A 292 -3.95 2.37 7.74
N GLY A 293 -4.34 3.56 7.26
CA GLY A 293 -3.54 4.77 7.33
C GLY A 293 -3.22 5.19 8.77
N LEU A 294 -4.21 5.15 9.67
CA LEU A 294 -4.02 5.43 11.10
C LEU A 294 -3.10 4.40 11.78
N LEU A 295 -3.21 3.12 11.41
CA LEU A 295 -2.27 2.11 11.90
C LEU A 295 -0.83 2.46 11.48
N GLY A 296 -0.62 2.88 10.24
CA GLY A 296 0.67 3.37 9.74
C GLY A 296 1.14 4.61 10.48
N LEU A 297 0.28 5.63 10.64
CA LEU A 297 0.55 6.86 11.38
C LEU A 297 1.01 6.59 12.82
N ASN A 298 0.35 5.64 13.48
CA ASN A 298 0.65 5.22 14.86
C ASN A 298 1.80 4.18 14.93
N ASN A 299 2.64 4.08 13.91
CA ASN A 299 3.77 3.16 13.86
C ASN A 299 3.39 1.71 14.20
N GLY A 300 2.32 1.22 13.58
CA GLY A 300 1.85 -0.16 13.75
C GLY A 300 1.10 -0.42 15.06
N ARG A 301 0.78 0.61 15.83
CA ARG A 301 0.07 0.51 17.11
C ARG A 301 -1.41 0.89 16.97
N TRP A 302 -2.26 0.17 17.68
CA TRP A 302 -3.70 0.50 17.82
C TRP A 302 -4.10 0.42 19.29
N GLY A 303 -4.20 1.57 19.93
CA GLY A 303 -4.37 1.67 21.38
C GLY A 303 -3.16 1.06 22.12
N ASP A 304 -3.44 0.13 22.99
CA ASP A 304 -2.43 -0.61 23.76
C ASP A 304 -1.80 -1.78 23.00
N LYS A 305 -2.31 -2.11 21.81
CA LYS A 305 -1.86 -3.25 21.01
C LYS A 305 -0.83 -2.85 19.95
N GLN A 306 0.30 -3.52 19.91
CA GLN A 306 1.23 -3.48 18.79
C GLN A 306 0.77 -4.51 17.75
N ILE A 307 0.25 -4.04 16.60
CA ILE A 307 -0.26 -4.87 15.50
C ILE A 307 0.89 -5.28 14.56
N LEU A 308 1.76 -4.32 14.25
CA LEU A 308 3.00 -4.52 13.50
C LEU A 308 4.15 -3.97 14.34
N SER A 309 5.21 -4.76 14.57
CA SER A 309 6.30 -4.38 15.48
C SER A 309 7.03 -3.12 15.04
N ASP A 310 7.66 -2.42 16.00
CA ASP A 310 8.54 -1.29 15.71
C ASP A 310 9.68 -1.68 14.74
N ALA A 311 10.17 -2.92 14.83
CA ALA A 311 11.19 -3.46 13.93
C ALA A 311 10.67 -3.54 12.50
N TRP A 312 9.46 -4.08 12.28
CA TRP A 312 8.84 -4.11 10.96
C TRP A 312 8.56 -2.71 10.41
N ILE A 313 7.99 -1.83 11.22
CA ILE A 313 7.72 -0.44 10.82
C ILE A 313 9.00 0.27 10.41
N LYS A 314 10.10 0.10 11.16
CA LYS A 314 11.40 0.66 10.79
C LYS A 314 11.88 0.14 9.43
N LEU A 315 11.77 -1.16 9.18
CA LEU A 315 12.13 -1.76 7.89
C LEU A 315 11.26 -1.21 6.75
N SER A 316 9.94 -1.13 6.97
CA SER A 316 8.97 -0.66 5.97
C SER A 316 9.13 0.82 5.64
N LYS A 317 9.57 1.64 6.59
CA LYS A 317 9.86 3.07 6.44
C LYS A 317 11.28 3.36 5.93
N THR A 318 12.09 2.35 5.67
CA THR A 318 13.44 2.54 5.11
C THR A 318 13.38 2.48 3.58
N PRO A 319 13.74 3.57 2.87
CA PRO A 319 13.76 3.60 1.41
C PRO A 319 14.69 2.54 0.82
N THR A 320 14.34 2.02 -0.37
CA THR A 320 15.25 1.13 -1.09
C THR A 320 16.42 1.90 -1.72
N GLY A 321 17.60 1.30 -1.76
CA GLY A 321 18.78 1.94 -2.33
C GLY A 321 18.62 2.34 -3.80
N PRO A 322 18.14 1.46 -4.69
CA PRO A 322 17.94 1.79 -6.11
C PRO A 322 16.84 2.81 -6.40
N ASN A 323 15.87 2.99 -5.50
CA ASN A 323 14.80 3.98 -5.62
C ASN A 323 14.44 4.54 -4.25
N THR A 324 14.98 5.69 -3.91
CA THR A 324 14.75 6.33 -2.60
C THR A 324 13.30 6.76 -2.36
N GLY A 325 12.46 6.81 -3.40
CA GLY A 325 11.03 7.07 -3.30
C GLY A 325 10.18 5.83 -2.98
N TYR A 326 10.79 4.66 -2.72
CA TYR A 326 10.06 3.42 -2.48
C TYR A 326 10.66 2.58 -1.34
N GLY A 327 9.82 1.93 -0.57
CA GLY A 327 10.21 1.00 0.49
C GLY A 327 9.41 -0.30 0.44
N TYR A 328 9.01 -0.86 1.58
CA TYR A 328 8.21 -2.09 1.62
C TYR A 328 6.78 -1.85 1.14
N MET A 329 6.58 -1.86 -0.20
CA MET A 329 5.30 -1.68 -0.88
C MET A 329 4.64 -0.30 -0.65
N ASN A 330 5.42 0.70 -0.23
CA ASN A 330 4.98 2.07 0.03
C ASN A 330 5.81 3.09 -0.74
N TRP A 331 5.21 4.24 -1.03
CA TRP A 331 5.86 5.37 -1.66
C TRP A 331 6.25 6.42 -0.62
N PHE A 332 7.52 6.85 -0.66
CA PHE A 332 8.04 7.95 0.16
C PHE A 332 7.98 9.24 -0.65
N LEU A 333 7.14 10.18 -0.23
CA LEU A 333 6.75 11.29 -1.09
C LEU A 333 7.80 12.37 -1.23
N ASN A 334 8.61 12.57 -0.21
CA ASN A 334 9.56 13.69 -0.21
C ASN A 334 11.03 13.29 -0.09
N THR A 335 11.35 12.01 -0.09
CA THR A 335 12.75 11.53 -0.05
C THR A 335 13.52 11.99 -1.29
N ASP A 336 12.89 11.96 -2.47
CA ASP A 336 13.43 12.44 -3.74
C ASP A 336 12.74 13.70 -4.29
N ARG A 337 11.74 14.22 -3.56
CA ARG A 337 10.93 15.41 -3.87
C ARG A 337 10.24 15.39 -5.24
N LYS A 338 9.89 14.19 -5.74
CA LYS A 338 9.28 14.05 -7.08
C LYS A 338 7.78 13.88 -7.04
N LEU A 339 7.26 12.96 -6.20
CA LEU A 339 5.85 12.60 -6.22
C LEU A 339 4.95 13.68 -5.62
N ALA A 340 5.34 14.25 -4.49
CA ALA A 340 4.61 15.33 -3.83
C ALA A 340 5.60 16.27 -3.12
N PRO A 341 6.18 17.26 -3.83
CA PRO A 341 7.23 18.13 -3.29
C PRO A 341 6.84 18.94 -2.06
N ALA A 342 5.55 19.17 -1.85
CA ALA A 342 5.01 19.88 -0.70
C ALA A 342 4.84 19.00 0.55
N ALA A 343 4.86 17.67 0.39
CA ALA A 343 4.74 16.75 1.51
C ALA A 343 5.94 16.85 2.47
N ARG A 344 5.74 16.45 3.71
CA ARG A 344 6.82 16.36 4.71
C ARG A 344 7.83 15.27 4.34
N ALA A 345 9.04 15.39 4.86
CA ALA A 345 10.17 14.52 4.48
C ALA A 345 9.93 13.04 4.78
N ASP A 346 9.15 12.73 5.80
CA ASP A 346 8.83 11.39 6.26
C ASP A 346 7.43 10.90 5.84
N SER A 347 6.70 11.70 5.05
CA SER A 347 5.37 11.34 4.55
C SER A 347 5.41 10.11 3.64
N VAL A 348 4.37 9.28 3.77
CA VAL A 348 4.19 8.02 3.03
C VAL A 348 2.85 8.03 2.32
N MET A 349 2.79 7.36 1.18
CA MET A 349 1.54 7.16 0.45
C MET A 349 1.36 5.70 0.05
N PHE A 350 0.15 5.14 0.31
CA PHE A 350 -0.33 3.97 -0.40
C PHE A 350 -0.95 4.46 -1.70
N LEU A 351 -0.57 3.88 -2.81
CA LEU A 351 -0.98 4.39 -4.11
C LEU A 351 -1.51 3.27 -5.01
N GLY A 352 -2.71 3.45 -5.53
CA GLY A 352 -3.36 2.55 -6.48
C GLY A 352 -3.75 3.25 -7.77
N ASN A 353 -3.89 2.51 -8.86
CA ASN A 353 -4.31 3.03 -10.16
C ASN A 353 -5.63 3.82 -10.04
N GLY A 354 -5.79 4.87 -10.85
CA GLY A 354 -6.87 5.84 -10.70
C GLY A 354 -6.66 6.74 -9.48
N ASP A 355 -5.42 6.83 -9.02
CA ASP A 355 -4.96 7.52 -7.82
C ASP A 355 -5.91 7.33 -6.62
N ASN A 356 -6.02 6.05 -6.25
CA ASN A 356 -6.54 5.65 -4.95
C ASN A 356 -5.42 5.84 -3.94
N ILE A 357 -5.45 6.93 -3.18
CA ILE A 357 -4.37 7.33 -2.29
C ILE A 357 -4.77 7.23 -0.82
N VAL A 358 -3.80 6.80 0.01
CA VAL A 358 -3.80 7.01 1.46
C VAL A 358 -2.52 7.76 1.79
N PHE A 359 -2.64 9.04 2.03
CA PHE A 359 -1.55 9.93 2.40
C PHE A 359 -1.40 9.97 3.92
N ILE A 360 -0.17 9.85 4.42
CA ILE A 360 0.17 9.89 5.84
C ILE A 360 1.21 10.97 6.06
N ASP A 361 0.87 11.98 6.86
CA ASP A 361 1.78 12.99 7.37
C ASP A 361 2.02 12.77 8.87
N TYR A 362 3.20 12.28 9.19
CA TYR A 362 3.59 11.98 10.57
C TYR A 362 3.86 13.23 11.40
N GLU A 363 4.30 14.34 10.77
CA GLU A 363 4.62 15.59 11.47
C GLU A 363 3.36 16.28 12.00
N HIS A 364 2.26 16.23 11.23
CA HIS A 364 1.02 16.93 11.57
C HIS A 364 -0.10 16.00 12.05
N ASP A 365 0.18 14.70 12.20
CA ASP A 365 -0.80 13.70 12.64
C ASP A 365 -2.03 13.64 11.72
N VAL A 366 -1.78 13.56 10.40
CA VAL A 366 -2.81 13.58 9.37
C VAL A 366 -2.82 12.30 8.55
N VAL A 367 -4.02 11.75 8.33
CA VAL A 367 -4.30 10.76 7.28
C VAL A 367 -5.34 11.34 6.32
N ALA A 368 -5.05 11.31 5.03
CA ALA A 368 -6.02 11.66 4.01
C ALA A 368 -6.19 10.52 3.01
N VAL A 369 -7.42 10.11 2.78
CA VAL A 369 -7.78 9.14 1.74
C VAL A 369 -8.54 9.88 0.66
N VAL A 370 -8.11 9.74 -0.59
CA VAL A 370 -8.88 10.17 -1.77
C VAL A 370 -8.96 9.00 -2.73
N ARG A 371 -10.17 8.71 -3.18
CA ARG A 371 -10.44 7.66 -4.13
C ARG A 371 -10.77 8.29 -5.48
N TRP A 372 -10.08 7.83 -6.52
CA TRP A 372 -10.36 8.17 -7.90
C TRP A 372 -10.07 9.64 -8.28
N ILE A 373 -8.95 10.19 -7.81
CA ILE A 373 -8.43 11.47 -8.30
C ILE A 373 -7.55 11.25 -9.55
N ASP A 374 -7.46 12.24 -10.44
CA ASP A 374 -6.61 12.18 -11.64
C ASP A 374 -5.12 12.05 -11.27
N ASP A 375 -4.38 11.22 -12.01
CA ASP A 375 -2.96 10.88 -11.74
C ASP A 375 -2.06 12.12 -11.67
N GLY A 376 -2.31 13.13 -12.50
CA GLY A 376 -1.54 14.39 -12.48
C GLY A 376 -1.77 15.26 -11.25
N GLU A 377 -2.86 15.04 -10.49
CA GLU A 377 -3.37 16.01 -9.54
C GLU A 377 -3.12 15.69 -8.06
N LYS A 378 -2.61 14.49 -7.76
CA LYS A 378 -2.33 14.08 -6.38
C LYS A 378 -1.33 14.98 -5.65
N ALA A 379 -0.31 15.47 -6.36
CA ALA A 379 0.69 16.35 -5.78
C ALA A 379 0.11 17.72 -5.41
N GLU A 380 -0.80 18.26 -6.25
CA GLU A 380 -1.48 19.51 -5.97
C GLU A 380 -2.50 19.35 -4.84
N PHE A 381 -3.23 18.22 -4.79
CA PHE A 381 -4.11 17.93 -3.67
C PHE A 381 -3.33 17.92 -2.34
N VAL A 382 -2.19 17.23 -2.29
CA VAL A 382 -1.32 17.21 -1.10
C VAL A 382 -0.84 18.62 -0.76
N ARG A 383 -0.42 19.41 -1.73
CA ARG A 383 0.01 20.81 -1.52
C ARG A 383 -1.11 21.69 -0.92
N LEU A 384 -2.33 21.53 -1.40
CA LEU A 384 -3.49 22.27 -0.88
C LEU A 384 -3.86 21.82 0.52
N LEU A 385 -3.79 20.52 0.80
CA LEU A 385 -4.03 19.95 2.13
C LEU A 385 -3.00 20.46 3.15
N GLU A 386 -1.72 20.42 2.82
CA GLU A 386 -0.63 20.94 3.65
C GLU A 386 -0.79 22.47 3.90
N ALA A 387 -1.19 23.22 2.89
CA ALA A 387 -1.45 24.65 3.02
C ALA A 387 -2.68 24.99 3.89
N ALA A 388 -3.56 24.02 4.12
CA ALA A 388 -4.72 24.16 4.99
C ALA A 388 -4.41 23.94 6.46
N LEU A 389 -3.25 23.34 6.79
CA LEU A 389 -2.79 23.19 8.17
C LEU A 389 -2.43 24.57 8.74
N ALA A 390 -2.96 24.90 9.90
CA ALA A 390 -2.61 26.12 10.60
C ALA A 390 -1.15 26.07 11.06
N LYS A 391 -0.44 27.18 10.84
CA LYS A 391 0.97 27.31 11.25
C LYS A 391 1.08 27.41 12.77
#